data_05adb8706b0eb43ab27bc98cc7d09d52
#
_entry.id   05adb8706b0eb43ab27bc98cc7d09d52
#
_cell.length_a   1.000
_cell.length_b   1.000
_cell.length_c   1.000
_cell.angle_alpha   90.00
_cell.angle_beta   90.00
_cell.angle_gamma   90.00
#
_symmetry.space_group_name_H-M   'P 1'
#
loop_
_entity.id
_entity.type
_entity.pdbx_description
1 polymer ?
#
loop_
_entity_poly.entity_id
_entity_poly.type
_entity_poly.pdbx_seq_one_letter_code
_entity_poly.pdbx_strand_id
1 'polypeptide(L)'
;PSGQPHCDEVGHLLSDGHCVRTIHAETNAIIQAAVHGVSTRGATCYVTHTPCLNCTKALINAGITRLVYSVAYRPDPNALDFLAAANIGVFTTRARRRMHGLFQRCQRLGRTPLP
;
A
#
# COMPACT_ATOMS: atom_id res chain seq x y z
N PRO A 1 -4.38 -15.30 -8.39
CA PRO A 1 -5.54 -14.53 -8.86
C PRO A 1 -6.85 -15.27 -8.56
N SER A 2 -7.99 -14.55 -8.56
CA SER A 2 -9.31 -15.14 -8.31
C SER A 2 -9.59 -16.33 -9.24
N GLY A 3 -10.10 -17.44 -8.68
CA GLY A 3 -10.39 -18.66 -9.42
C GLY A 3 -9.16 -19.49 -9.81
N GLN A 4 -7.97 -19.08 -9.41
CA GLN A 4 -6.74 -19.84 -9.63
C GLN A 4 -6.26 -20.49 -8.33
N PRO A 5 -5.57 -21.65 -8.40
CA PRO A 5 -5.05 -22.29 -7.20
C PRO A 5 -4.03 -21.41 -6.46
N HIS A 6 -4.06 -21.47 -5.13
CA HIS A 6 -3.19 -20.71 -4.25
C HIS A 6 -1.80 -21.34 -4.13
N CYS A 7 -0.80 -20.54 -3.73
CA CYS A 7 0.57 -21.04 -3.50
C CYS A 7 0.63 -22.15 -2.45
N ASP A 8 -0.25 -22.14 -1.47
CA ASP A 8 -0.34 -23.19 -0.43
C ASP A 8 -0.82 -24.53 -0.98
N GLU A 9 -1.53 -24.51 -2.11
CA GLU A 9 -2.08 -25.72 -2.76
C GLU A 9 -1.10 -26.28 -3.80
N VAL A 10 -0.46 -25.40 -4.59
CA VAL A 10 0.33 -25.82 -5.77
C VAL A 10 1.77 -25.28 -5.75
N GLY A 11 2.19 -24.63 -4.68
CA GLY A 11 3.52 -24.04 -4.54
C GLY A 11 3.69 -22.70 -5.24
N HIS A 12 4.83 -22.07 -5.00
CA HIS A 12 5.20 -20.80 -5.63
C HIS A 12 5.55 -20.98 -7.12
N LEU A 13 5.10 -20.06 -7.95
CA LEU A 13 5.59 -19.90 -9.32
C LEU A 13 6.67 -18.83 -9.31
N LEU A 14 7.92 -19.24 -9.37
CA LEU A 14 9.07 -18.32 -9.23
C LEU A 14 9.55 -17.82 -10.59
N SER A 15 9.84 -16.52 -10.67
CA SER A 15 10.59 -15.87 -11.73
C SER A 15 11.60 -14.93 -11.08
N ASP A 16 12.88 -15.07 -11.42
CA ASP A 16 13.99 -14.29 -10.83
C ASP A 16 13.98 -14.27 -9.29
N GLY A 17 13.62 -15.39 -8.66
CA GLY A 17 13.54 -15.54 -7.21
C GLY A 17 12.32 -14.89 -6.55
N HIS A 18 11.36 -14.39 -7.33
CA HIS A 18 10.11 -13.83 -6.86
C HIS A 18 8.91 -14.68 -7.27
N CYS A 19 7.93 -14.82 -6.38
CA CYS A 19 6.67 -15.48 -6.73
C CYS A 19 5.83 -14.56 -7.62
N VAL A 20 5.54 -15.03 -8.84
CA VAL A 20 4.71 -14.33 -9.82
C VAL A 20 3.29 -14.89 -9.92
N ARG A 21 2.94 -15.88 -9.09
CA ARG A 21 1.58 -16.45 -9.04
C ARG A 21 0.58 -15.49 -8.40
N THR A 22 1.01 -14.78 -7.38
CA THR A 22 0.16 -13.86 -6.61
C THR A 22 0.22 -12.44 -7.15
N ILE A 23 -0.88 -11.71 -7.01
CA ILE A 23 -0.90 -10.26 -7.23
C ILE A 23 -0.43 -9.61 -5.93
N HIS A 24 0.48 -8.63 -6.03
CA HIS A 24 0.91 -7.86 -4.87
C HIS A 24 -0.29 -7.13 -4.24
N ALA A 25 -0.30 -7.03 -2.91
CA ALA A 25 -1.42 -6.49 -2.16
C ALA A 25 -1.78 -5.05 -2.56
N GLU A 26 -0.77 -4.23 -2.86
CA GLU A 26 -0.94 -2.83 -3.29
C GLU A 26 -1.70 -2.76 -4.62
N THR A 27 -1.27 -3.54 -5.60
CA THR A 27 -1.94 -3.60 -6.91
C THR A 27 -3.35 -4.19 -6.76
N ASN A 28 -3.50 -5.24 -5.94
CA ASN A 28 -4.82 -5.82 -5.70
C ASN A 28 -5.77 -4.83 -5.03
N ALA A 29 -5.31 -3.99 -4.11
CA ALA A 29 -6.13 -2.96 -3.48
C ALA A 29 -6.68 -1.96 -4.52
N ILE A 30 -5.86 -1.54 -5.49
CA ILE A 30 -6.28 -0.67 -6.59
C ILE A 30 -7.31 -1.38 -7.48
N ILE A 31 -7.07 -2.64 -7.81
CA ILE A 31 -8.00 -3.46 -8.62
C ILE A 31 -9.36 -3.58 -7.90
N GLN A 32 -9.36 -3.86 -6.60
CA GLN A 32 -10.59 -3.96 -5.82
C GLN A 32 -11.35 -2.63 -5.76
N ALA A 33 -10.63 -1.52 -5.60
CA ALA A 33 -11.25 -0.19 -5.67
C ALA A 33 -11.94 0.03 -7.04
N ALA A 34 -11.28 -0.35 -8.13
CA ALA A 34 -11.83 -0.25 -9.47
C ALA A 34 -13.06 -1.14 -9.67
N VAL A 35 -13.01 -2.40 -9.20
CA VAL A 35 -14.15 -3.35 -9.28
C VAL A 35 -15.38 -2.80 -8.54
N HIS A 36 -15.17 -2.12 -7.42
CA HIS A 36 -16.26 -1.57 -6.60
C HIS A 36 -16.62 -0.12 -6.93
N GLY A 37 -16.01 0.48 -7.93
CA GLY A 37 -16.29 1.87 -8.35
C GLY A 37 -15.83 2.91 -7.32
N VAL A 38 -14.81 2.62 -6.52
CA VAL A 38 -14.27 3.52 -5.49
C VAL A 38 -13.07 4.28 -6.03
N SER A 39 -13.11 5.61 -5.99
CA SER A 39 -11.97 6.43 -6.39
C SER A 39 -10.83 6.32 -5.39
N THR A 40 -9.62 6.10 -5.89
CA THR A 40 -8.39 6.10 -5.11
C THR A 40 -7.66 7.45 -5.12
N ARG A 41 -8.19 8.44 -5.83
CA ARG A 41 -7.60 9.78 -5.92
C ARG A 41 -7.53 10.44 -4.54
N GLY A 42 -6.34 10.91 -4.16
CA GLY A 42 -6.10 11.55 -2.87
C GLY A 42 -6.04 10.59 -1.68
N ALA A 43 -6.16 9.28 -1.89
CA ALA A 43 -6.18 8.29 -0.82
C ALA A 43 -4.79 8.09 -0.20
N THR A 44 -4.78 7.49 1.00
CA THR A 44 -3.58 7.00 1.68
C THR A 44 -3.49 5.48 1.51
N CYS A 45 -2.34 5.00 1.03
CA CYS A 45 -2.05 3.57 0.95
C CYS A 45 -1.30 3.11 2.20
N TYR A 46 -1.84 2.12 2.90
CA TYR A 46 -1.20 1.47 4.03
C TYR A 46 -0.71 0.09 3.61
N VAL A 47 0.57 -0.15 3.77
CA VAL A 47 1.21 -1.42 3.39
C VAL A 47 2.08 -1.97 4.51
N THR A 48 2.27 -3.28 4.54
CA THR A 48 3.17 -3.91 5.52
C THR A 48 4.64 -3.65 5.19
N HIS A 49 4.98 -3.74 3.92
CA HIS A 49 6.34 -3.60 3.41
C HIS A 49 6.41 -2.49 2.35
N THR A 50 7.60 -1.92 2.14
CA THR A 50 7.82 -0.95 1.07
C THR A 50 7.45 -1.56 -0.29
N PRO A 51 6.66 -0.86 -1.13
CA PRO A 51 6.24 -1.38 -2.42
C PRO A 51 7.42 -1.51 -3.39
N CYS A 52 7.35 -2.51 -4.27
CA CYS A 52 8.28 -2.61 -5.39
C CYS A 52 8.02 -1.52 -6.43
N LEU A 53 8.93 -1.36 -7.39
CA LEU A 53 8.82 -0.33 -8.42
C LEU A 53 7.50 -0.42 -9.22
N ASN A 54 7.06 -1.64 -9.57
CA ASN A 54 5.82 -1.82 -10.33
C ASN A 54 4.59 -1.39 -9.54
N CYS A 55 4.50 -1.78 -8.26
CA CYS A 55 3.42 -1.32 -7.38
C CYS A 55 3.48 0.19 -7.16
N THR A 56 4.67 0.76 -7.00
CA THR A 56 4.86 2.21 -6.86
C THR A 56 4.30 2.98 -8.05
N LYS A 57 4.61 2.56 -9.27
CA LYS A 57 4.06 3.19 -10.49
C LYS A 57 2.53 3.11 -10.53
N ALA A 58 1.96 1.96 -10.15
CA ALA A 58 0.52 1.79 -10.10
C ALA A 58 -0.13 2.70 -9.04
N LEU A 59 0.46 2.81 -7.86
CA LEU A 59 -0.01 3.71 -6.79
C LEU A 59 0.00 5.18 -7.22
N ILE A 60 1.08 5.61 -7.90
CA ILE A 60 1.17 6.98 -8.45
C ILE A 60 0.03 7.24 -9.43
N ASN A 61 -0.17 6.35 -10.41
CA ASN A 61 -1.21 6.50 -11.41
C ASN A 61 -2.63 6.38 -10.82
N ALA A 62 -2.79 5.64 -9.72
CA ALA A 62 -4.04 5.58 -8.97
C ALA A 62 -4.37 6.86 -8.19
N GLY A 63 -3.47 7.84 -8.18
CA GLY A 63 -3.67 9.13 -7.51
C GLY A 63 -3.48 9.07 -5.99
N ILE A 64 -2.75 8.09 -5.47
CA ILE A 64 -2.39 8.01 -4.05
C ILE A 64 -1.50 9.21 -3.69
N THR A 65 -1.79 9.86 -2.57
CA THR A 65 -1.03 11.03 -2.10
C THR A 65 -0.14 10.74 -0.89
N ARG A 66 -0.40 9.62 -0.20
CA ARG A 66 0.37 9.23 0.98
C ARG A 66 0.59 7.72 1.00
N LEU A 67 1.80 7.32 1.34
CA LEU A 67 2.19 5.93 1.56
C LEU A 67 2.64 5.74 3.00
N VAL A 68 2.07 4.79 3.70
CA VAL A 68 2.45 4.42 5.07
C VAL A 68 2.84 2.96 5.11
N TYR A 69 4.08 2.65 5.51
CA TYR A 69 4.59 1.27 5.58
C TYR A 69 5.11 0.91 6.98
N SER A 70 5.12 -0.39 7.29
CA SER A 70 5.63 -0.89 8.57
C SER A 70 7.10 -1.27 8.51
N VAL A 71 7.50 -1.98 7.46
CA VAL A 71 8.84 -2.57 7.31
C VAL A 71 9.47 -2.12 6.00
N ALA A 72 10.68 -1.58 6.07
CA ALA A 72 11.50 -1.37 4.87
C ALA A 72 12.03 -2.73 4.39
N TYR A 73 11.49 -3.23 3.30
CA TYR A 73 11.88 -4.49 2.69
C TYR A 73 12.45 -4.26 1.31
N ARG A 74 13.75 -4.53 1.14
CA ARG A 74 14.46 -4.35 -0.14
C ARG A 74 14.05 -3.05 -0.85
N PRO A 75 14.23 -1.88 -0.20
CA PRO A 75 13.79 -0.61 -0.79
C PRO A 75 14.49 -0.41 -2.15
N ASP A 76 13.68 -0.24 -3.18
CA ASP A 76 14.18 0.07 -4.52
C ASP A 76 14.42 1.58 -4.61
N PRO A 77 15.67 2.03 -4.86
CA PRO A 77 15.97 3.47 -4.99
C PRO A 77 15.11 4.16 -6.05
N ASN A 78 14.83 3.48 -7.17
CA ASN A 78 13.98 4.04 -8.22
C ASN A 78 12.54 4.23 -7.74
N ALA A 79 12.01 3.32 -6.93
CA ALA A 79 10.67 3.47 -6.34
C ALA A 79 10.59 4.70 -5.44
N LEU A 80 11.61 4.94 -4.61
CA LEU A 80 11.68 6.14 -3.75
C LEU A 80 11.78 7.42 -4.57
N ASP A 81 12.59 7.43 -5.63
CA ASP A 81 12.71 8.57 -6.53
C ASP A 81 11.41 8.89 -7.23
N PHE A 82 10.67 7.89 -7.67
CA PHE A 82 9.35 8.07 -8.31
C PHE A 82 8.31 8.64 -7.33
N LEU A 83 8.30 8.15 -6.08
CA LEU A 83 7.41 8.69 -5.04
C LEU A 83 7.74 10.14 -4.74
N ALA A 84 9.02 10.49 -4.62
CA ALA A 84 9.47 11.86 -4.39
C ALA A 84 9.08 12.78 -5.57
N ALA A 85 9.33 12.37 -6.81
CA ALA A 85 8.98 13.12 -7.99
C ALA A 85 7.46 13.35 -8.14
N ALA A 86 6.65 12.39 -7.66
CA ALA A 86 5.20 12.51 -7.63
C ALA A 86 4.65 13.27 -6.41
N ASN A 87 5.50 13.81 -5.55
CA ASN A 87 5.16 14.50 -4.29
C ASN A 87 4.29 13.64 -3.34
N ILE A 88 4.51 12.33 -3.33
CA ILE A 88 3.81 11.43 -2.42
C ILE A 88 4.51 11.43 -1.06
N GLY A 89 3.76 11.75 -0.01
CA GLY A 89 4.26 11.69 1.37
C GLY A 89 4.52 10.24 1.79
N VAL A 90 5.74 9.92 2.22
CA VAL A 90 6.14 8.58 2.65
C VAL A 90 6.38 8.57 4.16
N PHE A 91 5.70 7.65 4.87
CA PHE A 91 5.70 7.58 6.33
C PHE A 91 5.89 6.15 6.81
N THR A 92 6.46 6.00 8.01
CA THR A 92 6.56 4.71 8.70
C THR A 92 5.50 4.59 9.79
N THR A 93 5.10 3.36 10.13
CA THR A 93 4.13 3.11 11.22
C THR A 93 4.65 3.48 12.60
N ARG A 94 5.94 3.75 12.80
CA ARG A 94 6.46 4.35 14.04
C ARG A 94 5.83 5.71 14.33
N ALA A 95 5.52 6.50 13.29
CA ALA A 95 4.72 7.72 13.42
C ALA A 95 3.27 7.42 13.85
N ARG A 96 2.75 6.22 13.54
CA ARG A 96 1.38 5.80 13.81
C ARG A 96 1.09 5.56 15.30
N ARG A 97 2.07 5.16 16.12
CA ARG A 97 1.87 5.02 17.58
C ARG A 97 1.47 6.36 18.21
N ARG A 98 1.99 7.47 17.70
CA ARG A 98 1.55 8.82 18.09
C ARG A 98 0.13 9.14 17.58
N MET A 99 -0.19 8.75 16.34
CA MET A 99 -1.50 9.00 15.75
C MET A 99 -2.60 8.09 16.32
N HIS A 100 -2.28 6.84 16.66
CA HIS A 100 -3.26 5.93 17.28
C HIS A 100 -3.70 6.44 18.66
N GLY A 101 -2.80 7.00 19.44
CA GLY A 101 -3.13 7.67 20.71
C GLY A 101 -4.02 8.90 20.51
N LEU A 102 -3.78 9.68 19.43
CA LEU A 102 -4.63 10.82 19.05
C LEU A 102 -6.01 10.37 18.57
N PHE A 103 -6.07 9.30 17.77
CA PHE A 103 -7.32 8.73 17.27
C PHE A 103 -8.21 8.19 18.41
N GLN A 104 -7.63 7.44 19.35
CA GLN A 104 -8.35 6.98 20.55
C GLN A 104 -8.81 8.14 21.46
N ARG A 105 -8.01 9.22 21.50
CA ARG A 105 -8.36 10.41 22.26
C ARG A 105 -9.50 11.19 21.59
N CYS A 106 -9.52 11.26 20.25
CA CYS A 106 -10.63 11.85 19.49
C CYS A 106 -11.93 11.07 19.64
N GLN A 107 -11.87 9.74 19.63
CA GLN A 107 -13.05 8.89 19.85
C GLN A 107 -13.63 9.07 21.27
N ARG A 108 -12.77 9.21 22.29
CA ARG A 108 -13.22 9.48 23.68
C ARG A 108 -13.84 10.86 23.86
N LEU A 109 -13.52 11.81 22.99
CA LEU A 109 -14.05 13.18 23.02
C LEU A 109 -15.25 13.37 22.08
N GLY A 110 -15.78 12.29 21.47
CA GLY A 110 -16.93 12.37 20.56
C GLY A 110 -16.67 13.17 19.28
N ARG A 111 -15.40 13.40 18.94
CA ARG A 111 -15.01 14.12 17.72
C ARG A 111 -14.58 13.13 16.66
N THR A 112 -15.28 13.09 15.53
CA THR A 112 -14.84 12.39 14.33
C THR A 112 -13.55 13.04 13.80
N PRO A 113 -12.48 12.27 13.52
CA PRO A 113 -11.34 12.84 12.81
C PRO A 113 -11.78 13.32 11.43
N LEU A 114 -11.34 14.52 11.06
CA LEU A 114 -11.54 15.04 9.70
C LEU A 114 -10.88 14.09 8.70
N PRO A 115 -11.48 13.91 7.51
CA PRO A 115 -10.99 13.03 6.45
C PRO A 115 -9.59 13.38 5.97
#